data_683fb2d4121106df92896235ed344e4e
#
_entry.id   683fb2d4121106df92896235ed344e4e
#
_cell.length_a   1.000
_cell.length_b   1.000
_cell.length_c   1.000
_cell.angle_alpha   90.00
_cell.angle_beta   90.00
_cell.angle_gamma   90.00
#
_symmetry.space_group_name_H-M   'P 1'
#
loop_
_entity.id
_entity.type
_entity.pdbx_description
1 polymer ?
#
loop_
_entity_poly.entity_id
_entity_poly.type
_entity_poly.pdbx_seq_one_letter_code
_entity_poly.pdbx_strand_id
1 'polypeptide(L)'
;MIEFEKPNITKIDENKDYGVFVVEPLERGYGTTLGNSLRRVLLASLPGAAVTSINIEGVLHEFDTVPGVREDVMQIILNVKGIAVKSYVQDEKIIELDVEGPAEVTAGDILTDSDIEIVNPDHYLFTIGEGASLKATLTVNSGRGYVPADQNKKDDAPVGTLCLLYTSPSPRDM
;
A
#
# COMPACT_ATOMS: atom_id res chain seq x y z
N MET A 1 -2.52 -2.34 -51.21
CA MET A 1 -3.07 -1.79 -49.96
C MET A 1 -2.63 -2.77 -48.87
N ILE A 2 -1.81 -2.37 -47.90
CA ILE A 2 -1.37 -3.27 -46.83
C ILE A 2 -2.54 -3.30 -45.85
N GLU A 3 -3.24 -4.44 -45.79
CA GLU A 3 -4.26 -4.67 -44.75
C GLU A 3 -3.53 -4.91 -43.42
N PHE A 4 -3.69 -3.98 -42.51
CA PHE A 4 -3.26 -4.19 -41.12
C PHE A 4 -4.30 -5.07 -40.40
N GLU A 5 -3.93 -6.29 -40.07
CA GLU A 5 -4.73 -7.13 -39.21
C GLU A 5 -4.79 -6.50 -37.82
N LYS A 6 -6.01 -6.32 -37.29
CA LYS A 6 -6.16 -5.80 -35.93
C LYS A 6 -5.82 -6.89 -34.93
N PRO A 7 -4.94 -6.60 -33.97
CA PRO A 7 -4.66 -7.57 -32.91
C PRO A 7 -5.90 -7.87 -32.07
N ASN A 8 -6.10 -9.13 -31.76
CA ASN A 8 -7.10 -9.60 -30.84
C ASN A 8 -6.46 -9.87 -29.46
N ILE A 9 -7.20 -9.58 -28.41
CA ILE A 9 -6.77 -9.86 -27.05
C ILE A 9 -7.59 -11.05 -26.54
N THR A 10 -6.91 -12.16 -26.31
CA THR A 10 -7.53 -13.38 -25.76
C THR A 10 -7.08 -13.55 -24.32
N LYS A 11 -8.06 -13.65 -23.43
CA LYS A 11 -7.83 -13.96 -22.03
C LYS A 11 -7.70 -15.47 -21.87
N ILE A 12 -6.55 -15.92 -21.35
CA ILE A 12 -6.27 -17.36 -21.13
C ILE A 12 -6.66 -17.73 -19.71
N ASP A 13 -6.19 -16.95 -18.72
CA ASP A 13 -6.43 -17.20 -17.31
C ASP A 13 -6.59 -15.86 -16.57
N GLU A 14 -7.48 -15.84 -15.57
CA GLU A 14 -7.66 -14.67 -14.72
C GLU A 14 -8.19 -15.10 -13.37
N ASN A 15 -7.45 -14.70 -12.35
CA ASN A 15 -7.87 -14.76 -10.96
C ASN A 15 -7.93 -13.34 -10.38
N LYS A 16 -8.25 -13.20 -9.11
CA LYS A 16 -8.34 -11.89 -8.43
C LYS A 16 -7.06 -11.07 -8.54
N ASP A 17 -5.89 -11.73 -8.51
CA ASP A 17 -4.57 -11.10 -8.42
C ASP A 17 -3.62 -11.50 -9.56
N TYR A 18 -4.13 -12.24 -10.56
CA TYR A 18 -3.33 -12.77 -11.66
C TYR A 18 -4.12 -12.83 -12.96
N GLY A 19 -3.51 -12.47 -14.07
CA GLY A 19 -4.11 -12.56 -15.38
C GLY A 19 -3.10 -12.86 -16.50
N VAL A 20 -3.47 -13.75 -17.41
CA VAL A 20 -2.70 -14.06 -18.63
C VAL A 20 -3.52 -13.69 -19.85
N PHE A 21 -2.95 -12.83 -20.66
CA PHE A 21 -3.54 -12.35 -21.90
C PHE A 21 -2.62 -12.63 -23.08
N VAL A 22 -3.19 -13.08 -24.18
CA VAL A 22 -2.47 -13.25 -25.45
C VAL A 22 -2.97 -12.19 -26.42
N VAL A 23 -2.04 -11.50 -27.04
CA VAL A 23 -2.31 -10.46 -28.04
C VAL A 23 -1.71 -10.90 -29.36
N GLU A 24 -2.58 -11.24 -30.31
CA GLU A 24 -2.18 -11.76 -31.64
C GLU A 24 -3.25 -11.42 -32.71
N PRO A 25 -2.86 -11.29 -34.01
CA PRO A 25 -1.48 -11.29 -34.49
C PRO A 25 -0.77 -9.96 -34.22
N LEU A 26 0.56 -10.00 -34.01
CA LEU A 26 1.40 -8.82 -33.89
C LEU A 26 2.55 -8.88 -34.90
N GLU A 27 2.86 -7.76 -35.52
CA GLU A 27 4.05 -7.64 -36.35
C GLU A 27 5.34 -7.83 -35.55
N ARG A 28 6.40 -8.23 -36.23
CA ARG A 28 7.70 -8.51 -35.60
C ARG A 28 8.23 -7.25 -34.88
N GLY A 29 8.54 -7.39 -33.59
CA GLY A 29 9.03 -6.30 -32.73
C GLY A 29 7.95 -5.53 -31.95
N TYR A 30 6.69 -5.58 -32.36
CA TYR A 30 5.60 -4.85 -31.69
C TYR A 30 5.27 -5.44 -30.31
N GLY A 31 5.52 -6.74 -30.08
CA GLY A 31 5.31 -7.35 -28.77
C GLY A 31 6.12 -6.67 -27.66
N THR A 32 7.40 -6.40 -27.90
CA THR A 32 8.27 -5.69 -26.94
C THR A 32 7.80 -4.26 -26.69
N THR A 33 7.39 -3.55 -27.75
CA THR A 33 6.87 -2.17 -27.65
C THR A 33 5.58 -2.12 -26.84
N LEU A 34 4.64 -3.02 -27.13
CA LEU A 34 3.37 -3.12 -26.41
C LEU A 34 3.59 -3.50 -24.94
N GLY A 35 4.42 -4.51 -24.69
CA GLY A 35 4.75 -4.96 -23.33
C GLY A 35 5.37 -3.85 -22.48
N ASN A 36 6.36 -3.13 -23.00
CA ASN A 36 6.97 -2.01 -22.31
C ASN A 36 6.01 -0.86 -22.06
N SER A 37 5.13 -0.57 -23.02
CA SER A 37 4.11 0.48 -22.86
C SER A 37 3.10 0.12 -21.77
N LEU A 38 2.61 -1.11 -21.76
CA LEU A 38 1.70 -1.61 -20.72
C LEU A 38 2.38 -1.62 -19.35
N ARG A 39 3.63 -2.10 -19.28
CA ARG A 39 4.42 -2.07 -18.05
C ARG A 39 4.51 -0.66 -17.46
N ARG A 40 4.86 0.33 -18.28
CA ARG A 40 4.99 1.73 -17.84
C ARG A 40 3.66 2.28 -17.32
N VAL A 41 2.55 1.99 -17.99
CA VAL A 41 1.22 2.43 -17.57
C VAL A 41 0.84 1.78 -16.23
N LEU A 42 1.04 0.47 -16.09
CA LEU A 42 0.72 -0.27 -14.88
C LEU A 42 1.54 0.19 -13.67
N LEU A 43 2.81 0.52 -13.87
CA LEU A 43 3.71 0.95 -12.79
C LEU A 43 3.53 2.41 -12.37
N ALA A 44 3.15 3.30 -13.30
CA ALA A 44 3.22 4.75 -13.05
C ALA A 44 1.86 5.47 -13.10
N SER A 45 0.84 4.86 -13.70
CA SER A 45 -0.39 5.61 -14.05
C SER A 45 -1.64 5.13 -13.33
N LEU A 46 -1.62 3.95 -12.72
CA LEU A 46 -2.78 3.45 -11.98
C LEU A 46 -2.92 4.19 -10.65
N PRO A 47 -4.12 4.73 -10.35
CA PRO A 47 -4.38 5.32 -9.05
C PRO A 47 -4.53 4.22 -7.99
N GLY A 48 -4.13 4.54 -6.78
CA GLY A 48 -4.32 3.67 -5.63
C GLY A 48 -4.31 4.46 -4.33
N ALA A 49 -4.59 3.82 -3.22
CA ALA A 49 -4.46 4.40 -1.90
C ALA A 49 -3.43 3.62 -1.09
N ALA A 50 -2.69 4.30 -0.23
CA ALA A 50 -1.73 3.69 0.66
C ALA A 50 -1.57 4.49 1.95
N VAL A 51 -1.07 3.83 2.99
CA VAL A 51 -0.63 4.51 4.20
C VAL A 51 0.67 5.26 3.91
N THR A 52 0.67 6.58 4.06
CA THR A 52 1.80 7.46 3.76
C THR A 52 2.56 7.93 4.98
N SER A 53 1.93 7.88 6.15
CA SER A 53 2.62 8.15 7.42
C SER A 53 1.96 7.42 8.57
N ILE A 54 2.74 7.21 9.63
CA ILE A 54 2.29 6.70 10.91
C ILE A 54 2.86 7.57 12.02
N ASN A 55 2.05 7.86 13.02
CA ASN A 55 2.47 8.47 14.27
C ASN A 55 2.06 7.55 15.42
N ILE A 56 3.04 7.07 16.18
CA ILE A 56 2.82 6.20 17.34
C ILE A 56 3.06 7.05 18.59
N GLU A 57 2.12 7.05 19.52
CA GLU A 57 2.23 7.81 20.76
C GLU A 57 3.48 7.38 21.56
N GLY A 58 4.30 8.37 21.92
CA GLY A 58 5.56 8.15 22.67
C GLY A 58 6.77 7.76 21.80
N VAL A 59 6.62 7.63 20.48
CA VAL A 59 7.70 7.32 19.55
C VAL A 59 8.13 8.58 18.81
N LEU A 60 9.45 8.85 18.74
CA LEU A 60 9.98 10.03 18.08
C LEU A 60 10.74 9.71 16.79
N HIS A 61 11.25 8.50 16.64
CA HIS A 61 12.00 8.05 15.47
C HIS A 61 11.87 6.55 15.22
N GLU A 62 12.21 6.11 14.02
CA GLU A 62 12.04 4.74 13.53
C GLU A 62 12.91 3.69 14.25
N PHE A 63 13.95 4.10 14.95
CA PHE A 63 14.84 3.20 15.72
C PHE A 63 14.43 3.05 17.18
N ASP A 64 13.25 3.51 17.53
CA ASP A 64 12.70 3.41 18.87
C ASP A 64 12.02 2.06 19.12
N THR A 65 11.65 1.83 20.35
CA THR A 65 10.90 0.64 20.78
C THR A 65 9.67 1.06 21.58
N VAL A 66 8.57 0.35 21.39
CA VAL A 66 7.34 0.59 22.16
C VAL A 66 7.32 -0.36 23.37
N PRO A 67 7.23 0.17 24.60
CA PRO A 67 7.18 -0.68 25.79
C PRO A 67 6.02 -1.67 25.74
N GLY A 68 6.33 -2.97 25.95
CA GLY A 68 5.32 -4.03 25.94
C GLY A 68 4.89 -4.50 24.55
N VAL A 69 5.46 -3.98 23.47
CA VAL A 69 5.31 -4.50 22.11
C VAL A 69 6.54 -5.33 21.77
N ARG A 70 6.32 -6.46 21.12
CA ARG A 70 7.37 -7.42 20.76
C ARG A 70 8.26 -6.90 19.64
N GLU A 71 7.65 -6.29 18.64
CA GLU A 71 8.30 -5.73 17.45
C GLU A 71 8.87 -4.34 17.75
N ASP A 72 10.00 -4.01 17.14
CA ASP A 72 10.52 -2.65 17.11
C ASP A 72 9.71 -1.77 16.14
N VAL A 73 9.88 -0.45 16.24
CA VAL A 73 9.16 0.51 15.40
C VAL A 73 9.45 0.28 13.91
N MET A 74 10.68 -0.09 13.56
CA MET A 74 11.05 -0.38 12.18
C MET A 74 10.26 -1.58 11.62
N GLN A 75 10.10 -2.64 12.42
CA GLN A 75 9.32 -3.82 12.02
C GLN A 75 7.83 -3.48 11.90
N ILE A 76 7.30 -2.67 12.82
CA ILE A 76 5.91 -2.17 12.75
C ILE A 76 5.71 -1.39 11.44
N ILE A 77 6.62 -0.48 11.09
CA ILE A 77 6.57 0.29 9.84
C ILE A 77 6.55 -0.64 8.62
N LEU A 78 7.41 -1.66 8.59
CA LEU A 78 7.47 -2.63 7.49
C LEU A 78 6.15 -3.40 7.34
N ASN A 79 5.54 -3.77 8.45
CA ASN A 79 4.24 -4.46 8.45
C ASN A 79 3.12 -3.51 8.01
N VAL A 80 3.09 -2.28 8.50
CA VAL A 80 2.11 -1.25 8.09
C VAL A 80 2.16 -0.97 6.59
N LYS A 81 3.35 -0.99 5.97
CA LYS A 81 3.50 -0.88 4.51
C LYS A 81 2.86 -2.02 3.73
N GLY A 82 2.62 -3.17 4.36
CA GLY A 82 1.92 -4.30 3.79
C GLY A 82 0.39 -4.18 3.80
N ILE A 83 -0.17 -3.16 4.46
CA ILE A 83 -1.62 -2.95 4.51
C ILE A 83 -2.11 -2.53 3.13
N ALA A 84 -3.06 -3.28 2.59
CA ALA A 84 -3.76 -2.94 1.37
C ALA A 84 -5.03 -2.14 1.70
N VAL A 85 -5.04 -0.88 1.31
CA VAL A 85 -6.16 0.05 1.56
C VAL A 85 -6.85 0.41 0.27
N LYS A 86 -8.16 0.57 0.33
CA LYS A 86 -8.97 1.15 -0.72
C LYS A 86 -9.64 2.41 -0.17
N SER A 87 -9.43 3.53 -0.83
CA SER A 87 -10.07 4.81 -0.51
C SER A 87 -11.16 5.11 -1.52
N TYR A 88 -12.32 5.52 -1.05
CA TYR A 88 -13.45 5.98 -1.86
C TYR A 88 -13.45 7.49 -2.07
N VAL A 89 -12.50 8.20 -1.42
CA VAL A 89 -12.30 9.65 -1.53
C VAL A 89 -10.88 9.95 -1.98
N GLN A 90 -10.66 11.13 -2.55
CA GLN A 90 -9.34 11.56 -3.00
C GLN A 90 -8.57 12.34 -1.93
N ASP A 91 -9.28 12.84 -0.93
CA ASP A 91 -8.69 13.60 0.15
C ASP A 91 -7.94 12.70 1.13
N GLU A 92 -6.96 13.29 1.80
CA GLU A 92 -6.23 12.64 2.89
C GLU A 92 -7.18 12.25 4.02
N LYS A 93 -7.01 11.03 4.51
CA LYS A 93 -7.76 10.50 5.64
C LYS A 93 -6.83 10.03 6.75
N ILE A 94 -7.26 10.27 7.97
CA ILE A 94 -6.59 9.78 9.16
C ILE A 94 -7.43 8.65 9.73
N ILE A 95 -6.78 7.51 9.96
CA ILE A 95 -7.37 6.33 10.62
C ILE A 95 -6.59 6.07 11.91
N GLU A 96 -7.25 5.49 12.88
CA GLU A 96 -6.71 5.33 14.23
C GLU A 96 -6.59 3.85 14.58
N LEU A 97 -5.55 3.54 15.33
CA LEU A 97 -5.34 2.24 15.96
C LEU A 97 -5.20 2.48 17.47
N ASP A 98 -6.10 1.91 18.25
CA ASP A 98 -6.09 1.95 19.71
C ASP A 98 -6.28 0.53 20.23
N VAL A 99 -5.23 -0.06 20.77
CA VAL A 99 -5.22 -1.46 21.18
C VAL A 99 -4.61 -1.64 22.57
N GLU A 100 -5.20 -2.56 23.32
CA GLU A 100 -4.71 -2.97 24.65
C GLU A 100 -4.36 -4.46 24.62
N GLY A 101 -3.24 -4.81 25.28
CA GLY A 101 -2.77 -6.19 25.34
C GLY A 101 -3.40 -7.02 26.48
N PRO A 102 -3.23 -8.35 26.42
CA PRO A 102 -2.43 -9.07 25.43
C PRO A 102 -3.21 -9.35 24.15
N ALA A 103 -2.64 -9.04 22.99
CA ALA A 103 -3.25 -9.29 21.69
C ALA A 103 -2.22 -9.43 20.56
N GLU A 104 -2.58 -10.19 19.52
CA GLU A 104 -1.94 -10.17 18.22
C GLU A 104 -2.72 -9.19 17.35
N VAL A 105 -2.10 -8.08 17.01
CA VAL A 105 -2.76 -6.96 16.31
C VAL A 105 -2.62 -7.15 14.81
N THR A 106 -3.75 -7.01 14.13
CA THR A 106 -3.87 -7.15 12.68
C THR A 106 -4.38 -5.85 12.06
N ALA A 107 -4.34 -5.76 10.73
CA ALA A 107 -4.88 -4.61 10.03
C ALA A 107 -6.39 -4.40 10.26
N GLY A 108 -7.12 -5.47 10.61
CA GLY A 108 -8.55 -5.41 10.93
C GLY A 108 -8.89 -4.69 12.24
N ASP A 109 -7.89 -4.51 13.13
CA ASP A 109 -8.08 -3.78 14.40
C ASP A 109 -8.02 -2.26 14.22
N ILE A 110 -7.65 -1.78 13.03
CA ILE A 110 -7.61 -0.36 12.71
C ILE A 110 -9.04 0.18 12.57
N LEU A 111 -9.32 1.26 13.27
CA LEU A 111 -10.61 1.94 13.21
C LEU A 111 -10.70 2.74 11.90
N THR A 112 -11.55 2.30 11.00
CA THR A 112 -11.79 2.94 9.71
C THR A 112 -13.20 3.52 9.64
N ASP A 113 -13.36 4.58 8.85
CA ASP A 113 -14.67 5.14 8.50
C ASP A 113 -15.21 4.48 7.20
N SER A 114 -16.38 4.93 6.73
CA SER A 114 -17.00 4.44 5.50
C SER A 114 -16.20 4.75 4.23
N ASP A 115 -15.23 5.65 4.31
CA ASP A 115 -14.45 6.15 3.19
C ASP A 115 -13.20 5.31 2.94
N ILE A 116 -12.78 4.49 3.93
CA ILE A 116 -11.58 3.65 3.88
C ILE A 116 -11.96 2.19 4.13
N GLU A 117 -11.54 1.31 3.26
CA GLU A 117 -11.68 -0.14 3.38
C GLU A 117 -10.30 -0.80 3.44
N ILE A 118 -10.07 -1.66 4.43
CA ILE A 118 -8.88 -2.50 4.52
C ILE A 118 -9.16 -3.80 3.76
N VAL A 119 -8.38 -4.06 2.73
CA VAL A 119 -8.60 -5.20 1.82
C VAL A 119 -8.05 -6.51 2.40
N ASN A 120 -7.01 -6.41 3.24
CA ASN A 120 -6.35 -7.56 3.90
C ASN A 120 -6.41 -7.45 5.44
N PRO A 121 -7.57 -7.57 6.07
CA PRO A 121 -7.75 -7.38 7.52
C PRO A 121 -6.93 -8.36 8.36
N ASP A 122 -6.64 -9.54 7.87
CA ASP A 122 -5.84 -10.57 8.57
C ASP A 122 -4.32 -10.30 8.54
N HIS A 123 -3.90 -9.19 7.92
CA HIS A 123 -2.48 -8.85 7.82
C HIS A 123 -1.91 -8.48 9.19
N TYR A 124 -0.89 -9.24 9.63
CA TYR A 124 -0.24 -9.07 10.92
C TYR A 124 0.53 -7.75 11.01
N LEU A 125 0.38 -7.04 12.13
CA LEU A 125 1.09 -5.80 12.41
C LEU A 125 2.14 -5.95 13.51
N PHE A 126 1.73 -6.36 14.70
CA PHE A 126 2.61 -6.57 15.84
C PHE A 126 1.89 -7.34 16.97
N THR A 127 2.64 -7.77 17.97
CA THR A 127 2.10 -8.41 19.20
C THR A 127 2.30 -7.49 20.38
N ILE A 128 1.23 -7.25 21.13
CA ILE A 128 1.25 -6.45 22.36
C ILE A 128 1.08 -7.35 23.59
N GLY A 129 1.92 -7.13 24.60
CA GLY A 129 1.94 -7.90 25.84
C GLY A 129 0.91 -7.45 26.86
N GLU A 130 0.80 -8.21 27.94
CA GLU A 130 -0.16 -7.94 29.02
C GLU A 130 0.09 -6.60 29.70
N GLY A 131 -0.95 -5.81 29.87
CA GLY A 131 -0.90 -4.50 30.52
C GLY A 131 -0.26 -3.38 29.70
N ALA A 132 0.09 -3.62 28.44
CA ALA A 132 0.56 -2.62 27.54
C ALA A 132 -0.60 -2.09 26.66
N SER A 133 -0.48 -0.85 26.19
CA SER A 133 -1.38 -0.25 25.21
C SER A 133 -0.59 0.50 24.15
N LEU A 134 -1.12 0.54 22.94
CA LEU A 134 -0.54 1.30 21.83
C LEU A 134 -1.62 2.09 21.13
N LYS A 135 -1.33 3.40 20.96
CA LYS A 135 -2.15 4.30 20.15
C LYS A 135 -1.32 4.81 18.98
N ALA A 136 -1.88 4.70 17.80
CA ALA A 136 -1.25 5.20 16.59
C ALA A 136 -2.28 5.83 15.66
N THR A 137 -1.84 6.84 14.93
CA THR A 137 -2.57 7.46 13.83
C THR A 137 -1.88 7.14 12.52
N LEU A 138 -2.63 6.67 11.53
CA LEU A 138 -2.13 6.39 10.20
C LEU A 138 -2.80 7.33 9.21
N THR A 139 -1.98 7.93 8.34
CA THR A 139 -2.48 8.79 7.28
C THR A 139 -2.57 8.00 5.98
N VAL A 140 -3.74 7.99 5.37
CA VAL A 140 -4.01 7.36 4.07
C VAL A 140 -4.14 8.44 3.03
N ASN A 141 -3.37 8.30 1.95
CA ASN A 141 -3.44 9.19 0.78
C ASN A 141 -3.69 8.40 -0.49
N SER A 142 -4.37 9.04 -1.43
CA SER A 142 -4.53 8.56 -2.80
C SER A 142 -3.45 9.15 -3.69
N GLY A 143 -2.88 8.33 -4.59
CA GLY A 143 -1.80 8.76 -5.46
C GLY A 143 -1.59 7.84 -6.64
N ARG A 144 -0.44 7.99 -7.33
CA ARG A 144 -0.03 7.18 -8.48
C ARG A 144 1.47 6.93 -8.45
N GLY A 145 1.86 5.74 -8.89
CA GLY A 145 3.27 5.39 -9.06
C GLY A 145 4.02 5.29 -7.74
N TYR A 146 5.19 5.89 -7.68
CA TYR A 146 6.11 5.85 -6.54
C TYR A 146 6.41 7.27 -6.05
N VAL A 147 6.23 7.49 -4.76
CA VAL A 147 6.59 8.75 -4.08
C VAL A 147 7.46 8.42 -2.88
N PRO A 148 8.72 8.90 -2.82
CA PRO A 148 9.60 8.66 -1.69
C PRO A 148 9.09 9.31 -0.40
N ALA A 149 9.53 8.78 0.75
CA ALA A 149 9.06 9.21 2.06
C ALA A 149 9.31 10.70 2.33
N ASP A 150 10.43 11.23 1.86
CA ASP A 150 10.81 12.65 2.05
C ASP A 150 9.81 13.60 1.37
N GLN A 151 9.19 13.18 0.26
CA GLN A 151 8.15 13.96 -0.45
C GLN A 151 6.77 13.85 0.21
N ASN A 152 6.55 12.82 1.02
CA ASN A 152 5.32 12.68 1.80
C ASN A 152 5.37 13.45 3.12
N LYS A 153 6.57 13.92 3.51
CA LYS A 153 6.73 14.69 4.74
C LYS A 153 6.19 16.10 4.55
N LYS A 154 5.21 16.46 5.37
CA LYS A 154 4.66 17.81 5.44
C LYS A 154 5.44 18.63 6.45
N ASP A 155 5.63 19.92 6.17
CA ASP A 155 6.36 20.86 7.05
C ASP A 155 5.64 21.08 8.39
N ASP A 156 4.32 20.87 8.42
CA ASP A 156 3.45 21.02 9.59
C ASP A 156 3.10 19.69 10.28
N ALA A 157 3.76 18.60 9.87
CA ALA A 157 3.50 17.28 10.46
C ALA A 157 3.86 17.28 11.97
N PRO A 158 3.05 16.63 12.83
CA PRO A 158 3.35 16.46 14.24
C PRO A 158 4.73 15.82 14.47
N VAL A 159 5.38 16.19 15.57
CA VAL A 159 6.64 15.56 15.97
C VAL A 159 6.42 14.07 16.19
N GLY A 160 7.36 13.24 15.72
CA GLY A 160 7.24 11.79 15.77
C GLY A 160 6.44 11.17 14.60
N THR A 161 6.02 11.96 13.61
CA THR A 161 5.41 11.41 12.39
C THR A 161 6.47 10.75 11.53
N LEU A 162 6.32 9.45 11.33
CA LEU A 162 7.18 8.61 10.50
C LEU A 162 6.56 8.48 9.11
N CYS A 163 7.20 9.08 8.11
CA CYS A 163 6.71 9.08 6.74
C CYS A 163 7.10 7.78 6.03
N LEU A 164 6.15 7.21 5.32
CA LEU A 164 6.31 6.01 4.53
C LEU A 164 6.39 6.36 3.04
N LEU A 165 7.11 5.55 2.27
CA LEU A 165 7.06 5.68 0.83
C LEU A 165 5.70 5.21 0.31
N TYR A 166 5.13 5.99 -0.60
CA TYR A 166 3.93 5.61 -1.34
C TYR A 166 4.32 4.75 -2.55
N THR A 167 3.70 3.58 -2.66
CA THR A 167 3.74 2.78 -3.89
C THR A 167 2.31 2.43 -4.25
N SER A 168 1.86 2.81 -5.45
CA SER A 168 0.61 2.26 -5.95
C SER A 168 0.75 0.74 -6.10
N PRO A 169 -0.33 -0.03 -5.89
CA PRO A 169 -0.27 -1.47 -6.09
C PRO A 169 0.20 -1.76 -7.51
N SER A 170 1.39 -2.32 -7.62
CA SER A 170 2.03 -2.64 -8.90
C SER A 170 1.98 -4.14 -9.13
N PRO A 171 1.65 -4.60 -10.34
CA PRO A 171 1.85 -5.99 -10.68
C PRO A 171 3.34 -6.32 -10.54
N ARG A 172 3.66 -7.34 -9.76
CA ARG A 172 5.02 -7.85 -9.67
C ARG A 172 5.42 -8.41 -11.03
N ASP A 173 6.58 -8.00 -11.52
CA ASP A 173 7.23 -8.71 -12.62
C ASP A 173 7.59 -10.12 -12.11
N MET A 174 6.96 -11.08 -12.66
CA MET A 174 7.36 -12.49 -12.54
C MET A 174 8.21 -12.89 -13.72
#